data_e618d5b80a0f2e606fb2a29f38ef3bb4
#
_entry.id   e618d5b80a0f2e606fb2a29f38ef3bb4
#
_cell.length_a   1.000
_cell.length_b   1.000
_cell.length_c   1.000
_cell.angle_alpha   90.00
_cell.angle_beta   90.00
_cell.angle_gamma   90.00
#
_symmetry.space_group_name_H-M   'P 1'
#
loop_
_entity.id
_entity.type
_entity.pdbx_description
1 polymer ?
#
loop_
_entity_poly.entity_id
_entity_poly.type
_entity_poly.pdbx_seq_one_letter_code
_entity_poly.pdbx_strand_id
1 'polypeptide(L)'
;TGRVTTDSQYKEISGNWVYIPRQPRAVVHFLGGAFVAAAPQITYRLLLEDLAKQGYAIIATPFVNTFDHRSIASKVYNSFEDTLELLQDRRYLPDRYLPIYGVGHSMGCKLHLTIGSMYDVKREGNILISFNNFSARDAVPLIGQIPQEFNVEFTPNPQETLELIKDYYDVPRNLIIKFKNDTIDQSYTLGQTLTKIFPGMVSTQIIDGSHLTPLGQDLQWQLNPQIFT
;
A
#
# COMPACT_ATOMS: atom_id res chain seq x y z
N THR A 1 22.69 16.42 24.93
CA THR A 1 21.61 15.44 24.71
C THR A 1 20.46 16.14 24.02
N GLY A 2 20.68 16.49 22.74
CA GLY A 2 19.63 17.02 21.91
C GLY A 2 18.60 15.94 21.64
N ARG A 3 17.39 16.11 22.15
CA ARG A 3 16.23 15.45 21.63
C ARG A 3 16.21 15.76 20.14
N VAL A 4 16.56 14.81 19.32
CA VAL A 4 16.12 14.83 17.94
C VAL A 4 14.61 14.68 18.03
N THR A 5 13.91 15.81 18.03
CA THR A 5 12.48 15.80 17.81
C THR A 5 12.32 15.21 16.42
N THR A 6 11.93 13.96 16.38
CA THR A 6 11.40 13.33 15.19
C THR A 6 9.99 13.90 14.95
N ASP A 7 9.88 15.19 14.77
CA ASP A 7 8.80 15.74 14.01
C ASP A 7 9.04 15.23 12.60
N SER A 8 8.48 14.07 12.35
CA SER A 8 8.43 13.47 11.04
C SER A 8 7.83 14.51 10.12
N GLN A 9 8.70 15.10 9.35
CA GLN A 9 8.32 16.22 8.57
C GLN A 9 7.87 15.72 7.23
N TYR A 10 6.65 15.17 7.23
CA TYR A 10 5.94 14.97 6.00
C TYR A 10 5.65 16.31 5.39
N LYS A 11 6.14 16.52 4.19
CA LYS A 11 5.79 17.66 3.36
C LYS A 11 4.82 17.19 2.29
N GLU A 12 3.81 18.00 2.03
CA GLU A 12 2.95 17.76 0.89
C GLU A 12 3.64 18.27 -0.37
N ILE A 13 3.84 17.39 -1.34
CA ILE A 13 4.46 17.69 -2.63
C ILE A 13 3.61 17.04 -3.72
N SER A 14 3.05 17.85 -4.62
CA SER A 14 2.22 17.40 -5.73
C SER A 14 1.08 16.45 -5.31
N GLY A 15 0.46 16.73 -4.17
CA GLY A 15 -0.62 15.92 -3.63
C GLY A 15 -0.19 14.67 -2.85
N ASN A 16 1.11 14.41 -2.73
CA ASN A 16 1.66 13.31 -1.94
C ASN A 16 2.24 13.80 -0.62
N TRP A 17 2.18 12.94 0.39
CA TRP A 17 2.90 13.15 1.64
C TRP A 17 4.28 12.51 1.53
N VAL A 18 5.32 13.34 1.63
CA VAL A 18 6.70 12.94 1.35
C VAL A 18 7.56 13.09 2.59
N TYR A 19 8.31 12.05 2.92
CA TYR A 19 9.35 12.07 3.94
C TYR A 19 10.68 11.63 3.32
N ILE A 20 11.72 12.44 3.48
CA ILE A 20 13.03 12.12 2.94
C ILE A 20 14.03 12.07 4.10
N PRO A 21 14.55 10.88 4.45
CA PRO A 21 15.59 10.75 5.46
C PRO A 21 16.92 11.32 4.93
N ARG A 22 17.87 11.49 5.83
CA ARG A 22 19.15 12.15 5.53
C ARG A 22 19.95 11.43 4.44
N GLN A 23 19.97 10.10 4.46
CA GLN A 23 20.64 9.26 3.48
C GLN A 23 19.69 8.17 3.03
N PRO A 24 18.78 8.48 2.11
CA PRO A 24 17.80 7.50 1.67
C PRO A 24 18.49 6.35 0.94
N ARG A 25 18.13 5.14 1.30
CA ARG A 25 18.65 3.91 0.67
C ARG A 25 17.68 3.30 -0.33
N ALA A 26 16.44 3.69 -0.30
CA ALA A 26 15.40 3.26 -1.22
C ALA A 26 14.22 4.24 -1.18
N VAL A 27 13.34 4.13 -2.15
CA VAL A 27 12.07 4.86 -2.21
C VAL A 27 10.94 3.90 -1.98
N VAL A 28 9.99 4.28 -1.15
CA VAL A 28 8.76 3.53 -0.88
C VAL A 28 7.55 4.31 -1.37
N HIS A 29 6.78 3.70 -2.27
CA HIS A 29 5.45 4.18 -2.64
C HIS A 29 4.41 3.49 -1.76
N PHE A 30 3.80 4.23 -0.83
CA PHE A 30 2.84 3.70 0.12
C PHE A 30 1.40 3.99 -0.32
N LEU A 31 0.56 2.95 -0.27
CA LEU A 31 -0.89 3.03 -0.51
C LEU A 31 -1.64 2.34 0.63
N GLY A 32 -2.52 3.07 1.27
CA GLY A 32 -3.31 2.58 2.40
C GLY A 32 -4.58 1.83 2.00
N GLY A 33 -5.34 1.42 3.01
CA GLY A 33 -6.61 0.74 2.84
C GLY A 33 -7.77 1.69 2.55
N ALA A 34 -8.92 1.13 2.21
CA ALA A 34 -10.16 1.87 2.07
C ALA A 34 -10.47 2.67 3.35
N PHE A 35 -11.20 3.75 3.27
CA PHE A 35 -11.61 4.64 4.36
C PHE A 35 -10.50 5.45 5.04
N VAL A 36 -9.28 4.95 5.09
CA VAL A 36 -8.14 5.59 5.76
C VAL A 36 -7.08 6.10 4.78
N ALA A 37 -7.29 5.88 3.50
CA ALA A 37 -6.33 6.22 2.45
C ALA A 37 -6.27 7.72 2.15
N ALA A 38 -7.25 8.50 2.57
CA ALA A 38 -7.32 9.93 2.28
C ALA A 38 -6.29 10.75 3.08
N ALA A 39 -5.84 10.25 4.21
CA ALA A 39 -4.87 10.92 5.08
C ALA A 39 -3.82 9.94 5.62
N PRO A 40 -2.97 9.36 4.75
CA PRO A 40 -2.02 8.32 5.17
C PRO A 40 -0.99 8.80 6.19
N GLN A 41 -0.64 10.09 6.17
CA GLN A 41 0.28 10.69 7.12
C GLN A 41 -0.26 10.70 8.56
N ILE A 42 -1.56 10.58 8.72
CA ILE A 42 -2.23 10.50 10.02
C ILE A 42 -2.50 9.04 10.38
N THR A 43 -3.18 8.31 9.50
CA THR A 43 -3.69 6.97 9.77
C THR A 43 -2.59 5.91 9.83
N TYR A 44 -1.50 6.09 9.10
CA TYR A 44 -0.35 5.17 9.08
C TYR A 44 0.90 5.80 9.68
N ARG A 45 0.77 6.83 10.50
CA ARG A 45 1.88 7.63 10.99
C ARG A 45 3.03 6.80 11.56
N LEU A 46 2.74 5.86 12.44
CA LEU A 46 3.78 5.05 13.09
C LEU A 46 4.52 4.15 12.10
N LEU A 47 3.80 3.50 11.19
CA LEU A 47 4.41 2.66 10.16
C LEU A 47 5.32 3.48 9.25
N LEU A 48 4.85 4.62 8.78
CA LEU A 48 5.61 5.47 7.87
C LEU A 48 6.83 6.11 8.56
N GLU A 49 6.69 6.53 9.81
CA GLU A 49 7.81 7.02 10.60
C GLU A 49 8.88 5.94 10.83
N ASP A 50 8.47 4.70 11.12
CA ASP A 50 9.41 3.59 11.30
C ASP A 50 10.17 3.29 10.01
N LEU A 51 9.49 3.27 8.86
CA LEU A 51 10.14 3.08 7.57
C LEU A 51 11.13 4.20 7.27
N ALA A 52 10.76 5.44 7.56
CA ALA A 52 11.63 6.59 7.36
C ALA A 52 12.88 6.53 8.26
N LYS A 53 12.72 6.12 9.52
CA LYS A 53 13.85 5.92 10.44
C LYS A 53 14.83 4.85 9.96
N GLN A 54 14.34 3.88 9.20
CA GLN A 54 15.18 2.84 8.59
C GLN A 54 15.88 3.29 7.30
N GLY A 55 15.67 4.52 6.88
CA GLY A 55 16.35 5.11 5.74
C GLY A 55 15.57 5.06 4.43
N TYR A 56 14.27 4.80 4.47
CA TYR A 56 13.42 4.84 3.28
C TYR A 56 12.84 6.23 3.05
N ALA A 57 12.99 6.74 1.82
CA ALA A 57 12.26 7.90 1.38
C ALA A 57 10.81 7.47 1.07
N ILE A 58 9.84 8.08 1.73
CA ILE A 58 8.44 7.68 1.64
C ILE A 58 7.68 8.67 0.76
N ILE A 59 6.94 8.15 -0.20
CA ILE A 59 5.91 8.87 -0.94
C ILE A 59 4.59 8.17 -0.67
N ALA A 60 3.75 8.78 0.14
CA ALA A 60 2.44 8.26 0.49
C ALA A 60 1.37 9.01 -0.29
N THR A 61 0.66 8.31 -1.16
CA THR A 61 -0.33 8.91 -2.05
C THR A 61 -1.73 8.77 -1.46
N PRO A 62 -2.40 9.89 -1.11
CA PRO A 62 -3.80 9.85 -0.70
C PRO A 62 -4.71 9.50 -1.87
N PHE A 63 -5.79 8.81 -1.58
CA PHE A 63 -6.86 8.60 -2.53
C PHE A 63 -8.21 8.44 -1.83
N VAL A 64 -9.27 8.65 -2.58
CA VAL A 64 -10.65 8.41 -2.12
C VAL A 64 -11.13 7.12 -2.78
N ASN A 65 -11.68 6.21 -1.96
CA ASN A 65 -12.16 4.94 -2.46
C ASN A 65 -13.44 5.14 -3.30
N THR A 66 -13.40 4.61 -4.52
CA THR A 66 -14.53 4.54 -5.44
C THR A 66 -14.65 3.13 -6.01
N PHE A 67 -15.65 2.87 -6.85
CA PHE A 67 -15.78 1.56 -7.51
C PHE A 67 -14.79 1.35 -8.66
N ASP A 68 -14.25 2.43 -9.22
CA ASP A 68 -13.27 2.35 -10.30
C ASP A 68 -11.85 2.29 -9.77
N HIS A 69 -11.42 1.10 -9.37
CA HIS A 69 -10.07 0.86 -8.85
C HIS A 69 -8.99 1.04 -9.90
N ARG A 70 -9.32 0.80 -11.17
CA ARG A 70 -8.38 1.04 -12.29
C ARG A 70 -8.07 2.52 -12.43
N SER A 71 -9.06 3.38 -12.34
CA SER A 71 -8.88 4.84 -12.34
C SER A 71 -8.08 5.32 -11.14
N ILE A 72 -8.36 4.80 -9.94
CA ILE A 72 -7.57 5.11 -8.73
C ILE A 72 -6.12 4.71 -8.94
N ALA A 73 -5.86 3.50 -9.42
CA ALA A 73 -4.50 2.99 -9.67
C ALA A 73 -3.73 3.91 -10.63
N SER A 74 -4.36 4.34 -11.73
CA SER A 74 -3.76 5.28 -12.67
C SER A 74 -3.42 6.62 -12.02
N LYS A 75 -4.35 7.18 -11.27
CA LYS A 75 -4.16 8.49 -10.63
C LYS A 75 -3.05 8.46 -9.59
N VAL A 76 -3.03 7.44 -8.72
CA VAL A 76 -2.01 7.35 -7.68
C VAL A 76 -0.63 7.05 -8.26
N TYR A 77 -0.56 6.26 -9.33
CA TYR A 77 0.70 5.99 -10.02
C TYR A 77 1.26 7.24 -10.71
N ASN A 78 0.45 7.96 -11.46
CA ASN A 78 0.85 9.19 -12.12
C ASN A 78 1.28 10.26 -11.10
N SER A 79 0.55 10.40 -10.02
CA SER A 79 0.91 11.32 -8.93
C SER A 79 2.25 10.95 -8.29
N PHE A 80 2.50 9.66 -8.08
CA PHE A 80 3.78 9.17 -7.60
C PHE A 80 4.93 9.50 -8.56
N GLU A 81 4.75 9.23 -9.84
CA GLU A 81 5.78 9.49 -10.86
C GLU A 81 6.10 10.97 -10.96
N ASP A 82 5.10 11.84 -10.93
CA ASP A 82 5.28 13.29 -10.95
C ASP A 82 6.09 13.77 -9.73
N THR A 83 5.75 13.24 -8.57
CA THR A 83 6.46 13.58 -7.32
C THR A 83 7.90 13.05 -7.34
N LEU A 84 8.11 11.83 -7.80
CA LEU A 84 9.46 11.26 -7.91
C LEU A 84 10.35 12.09 -8.83
N GLU A 85 9.85 12.46 -10.01
CA GLU A 85 10.56 13.32 -10.96
C GLU A 85 10.93 14.66 -10.33
N LEU A 86 10.00 15.29 -9.64
CA LEU A 86 10.21 16.56 -8.97
C LEU A 86 11.27 16.46 -7.86
N LEU A 87 11.26 15.38 -7.08
CA LEU A 87 12.26 15.13 -6.04
C LEU A 87 13.66 14.91 -6.63
N GLN A 88 13.74 14.26 -7.77
CA GLN A 88 15.00 14.09 -8.50
C GLN A 88 15.50 15.41 -9.07
N ASP A 89 14.65 16.17 -9.74
CA ASP A 89 15.01 17.46 -10.37
C ASP A 89 15.45 18.49 -9.34
N ARG A 90 14.81 18.52 -8.19
CA ARG A 90 15.17 19.43 -7.08
C ARG A 90 16.29 18.92 -6.20
N ARG A 91 16.86 17.76 -6.53
CA ARG A 91 17.96 17.12 -5.79
C ARG A 91 17.64 16.82 -4.31
N TYR A 92 16.40 16.55 -4.01
CA TYR A 92 16.02 16.01 -2.70
C TYR A 92 16.42 14.54 -2.54
N LEU A 93 16.53 13.81 -3.65
CA LEU A 93 17.08 12.46 -3.68
C LEU A 93 18.52 12.50 -4.20
N PRO A 94 19.41 11.59 -3.73
CA PRO A 94 20.78 11.55 -4.20
C PRO A 94 20.85 11.18 -5.69
N ASP A 95 21.91 11.69 -6.38
CA ASP A 95 22.19 11.37 -7.78
C ASP A 95 22.83 9.98 -7.91
N ARG A 96 22.10 8.98 -7.49
CA ARG A 96 22.44 7.55 -7.64
C ARG A 96 21.18 6.74 -7.74
N TYR A 97 21.29 5.53 -8.23
CA TYR A 97 20.18 4.62 -8.28
C TYR A 97 19.65 4.31 -6.89
N LEU A 98 18.34 4.50 -6.71
CA LEU A 98 17.61 4.08 -5.53
C LEU A 98 16.55 3.05 -5.95
N PRO A 99 16.55 1.86 -5.34
CA PRO A 99 15.47 0.91 -5.59
C PRO A 99 14.13 1.47 -5.11
N ILE A 100 13.07 1.13 -5.82
CA ILE A 100 11.70 1.55 -5.51
C ILE A 100 10.89 0.32 -5.11
N TYR A 101 10.23 0.41 -3.96
CA TYR A 101 9.32 -0.61 -3.46
C TYR A 101 7.91 -0.06 -3.34
N GLY A 102 6.93 -0.83 -3.76
CA GLY A 102 5.55 -0.58 -3.40
C GLY A 102 5.23 -1.18 -2.03
N VAL A 103 4.59 -0.44 -1.16
CA VAL A 103 4.06 -0.96 0.10
C VAL A 103 2.56 -0.66 0.14
N GLY A 104 1.76 -1.69 0.26
CA GLY A 104 0.31 -1.58 0.32
C GLY A 104 -0.26 -2.27 1.54
N HIS A 105 -1.33 -1.70 2.08
CA HIS A 105 -2.14 -2.30 3.12
C HIS A 105 -3.57 -2.47 2.61
N SER A 106 -4.12 -3.68 2.76
CA SER A 106 -5.52 -3.98 2.42
C SER A 106 -5.83 -3.64 0.94
N MET A 107 -6.71 -2.71 0.65
CA MET A 107 -7.00 -2.25 -0.71
C MET A 107 -5.76 -1.69 -1.43
N GLY A 108 -4.83 -1.09 -0.70
CA GLY A 108 -3.58 -0.61 -1.27
C GLY A 108 -2.75 -1.71 -1.94
N CYS A 109 -2.88 -2.94 -1.49
CA CYS A 109 -2.28 -4.10 -2.15
C CYS A 109 -2.87 -4.32 -3.55
N LYS A 110 -4.19 -4.29 -3.67
CA LYS A 110 -4.88 -4.41 -4.97
C LYS A 110 -4.42 -3.32 -5.94
N LEU A 111 -4.27 -2.09 -5.44
CA LEU A 111 -3.81 -0.98 -6.26
C LEU A 111 -2.37 -1.19 -6.75
N HIS A 112 -1.45 -1.62 -5.90
CA HIS A 112 -0.09 -1.93 -6.32
C HIS A 112 -0.02 -3.08 -7.32
N LEU A 113 -0.83 -4.11 -7.13
CA LEU A 113 -0.92 -5.22 -8.07
C LEU A 113 -1.50 -4.77 -9.43
N THR A 114 -2.48 -3.91 -9.40
CA THR A 114 -3.07 -3.31 -10.61
C THR A 114 -2.06 -2.42 -11.34
N ILE A 115 -1.34 -1.57 -10.62
CA ILE A 115 -0.27 -0.73 -11.17
C ILE A 115 0.81 -1.59 -11.83
N GLY A 116 1.29 -2.62 -11.14
CA GLY A 116 2.32 -3.53 -11.66
C GLY A 116 1.86 -4.39 -12.83
N SER A 117 0.55 -4.48 -13.06
CA SER A 117 -0.05 -5.20 -14.19
C SER A 117 -0.33 -4.29 -15.39
N MET A 118 -0.66 -3.02 -15.13
CA MET A 118 -1.05 -2.06 -16.19
C MET A 118 0.12 -1.28 -16.76
N TYR A 119 1.18 -1.11 -16.00
CA TYR A 119 2.33 -0.27 -16.36
C TYR A 119 3.64 -1.04 -16.29
N ASP A 120 4.58 -0.65 -17.14
CA ASP A 120 5.97 -1.10 -17.04
C ASP A 120 6.67 -0.31 -15.91
N VAL A 121 6.46 -0.79 -14.69
CA VAL A 121 6.97 -0.11 -13.50
C VAL A 121 8.39 -0.55 -13.15
N LYS A 122 9.22 0.43 -12.78
CA LYS A 122 10.59 0.16 -12.31
C LYS A 122 10.59 -0.05 -10.80
N ARG A 123 10.09 -1.19 -10.37
CA ARG A 123 10.03 -1.54 -8.95
C ARG A 123 10.83 -2.81 -8.68
N GLU A 124 11.64 -2.76 -7.63
CA GLU A 124 12.40 -3.93 -7.15
C GLU A 124 11.51 -4.98 -6.52
N GLY A 125 10.43 -4.55 -5.91
CA GLY A 125 9.47 -5.45 -5.29
C GLY A 125 8.28 -4.73 -4.72
N ASN A 126 7.30 -5.51 -4.29
CA ASN A 126 6.14 -5.03 -3.55
C ASN A 126 6.02 -5.76 -2.22
N ILE A 127 5.63 -5.02 -1.20
CA ILE A 127 5.30 -5.53 0.13
C ILE A 127 3.78 -5.37 0.31
N LEU A 128 3.10 -6.49 0.40
CA LEU A 128 1.65 -6.59 0.33
C LEU A 128 1.11 -7.05 1.68
N ILE A 129 0.58 -6.11 2.45
CA ILE A 129 0.17 -6.31 3.84
C ILE A 129 -1.34 -6.48 3.90
N SER A 130 -1.82 -7.60 4.43
CA SER A 130 -3.25 -7.88 4.63
C SER A 130 -4.07 -7.71 3.35
N PHE A 131 -3.63 -8.34 2.28
CA PHE A 131 -4.31 -8.26 0.98
C PHE A 131 -5.76 -8.71 1.07
N ASN A 132 -6.66 -7.94 0.48
CA ASN A 132 -8.02 -8.38 0.20
C ASN A 132 -8.47 -7.97 -1.20
N ASN A 133 -9.39 -8.74 -1.74
CA ASN A 133 -9.94 -8.58 -3.09
C ASN A 133 -11.40 -9.03 -3.10
N PHE A 134 -12.22 -8.34 -2.30
CA PHE A 134 -13.63 -8.63 -2.21
C PHE A 134 -14.41 -8.08 -3.40
N SER A 135 -15.54 -8.73 -3.73
CA SER A 135 -16.57 -8.12 -4.56
C SER A 135 -17.15 -6.90 -3.84
N ALA A 136 -17.73 -5.96 -4.58
CA ALA A 136 -18.38 -4.80 -3.98
C ALA A 136 -19.47 -5.22 -2.99
N ARG A 137 -20.20 -6.29 -3.30
CA ARG A 137 -21.23 -6.84 -2.43
C ARG A 137 -20.69 -7.37 -1.11
N ASP A 138 -19.57 -8.10 -1.15
CA ASP A 138 -18.94 -8.66 0.05
C ASP A 138 -18.18 -7.60 0.85
N ALA A 139 -17.82 -6.50 0.22
CA ALA A 139 -17.17 -5.36 0.85
C ALA A 139 -18.16 -4.40 1.54
N VAL A 140 -19.48 -4.61 1.47
CA VAL A 140 -20.50 -3.74 2.07
C VAL A 140 -20.21 -3.38 3.53
N PRO A 141 -19.78 -4.31 4.41
CA PRO A 141 -19.41 -3.95 5.78
C PRO A 141 -18.25 -2.96 5.86
N LEU A 142 -17.44 -2.85 4.80
CA LEU A 142 -16.24 -2.01 4.72
C LEU A 142 -16.48 -0.68 4.00
N ILE A 143 -17.51 -0.58 3.15
CA ILE A 143 -17.78 0.59 2.31
C ILE A 143 -19.14 1.22 2.55
N GLY A 144 -19.87 0.74 3.55
CA GLY A 144 -21.20 1.23 3.87
C GLY A 144 -22.31 0.56 3.04
N GLN A 145 -23.54 1.02 3.24
CA GLN A 145 -24.70 0.40 2.58
C GLN A 145 -24.73 0.76 1.09
N ILE A 146 -24.60 -0.26 0.24
CA ILE A 146 -24.95 -0.16 -1.17
C ILE A 146 -26.41 -0.57 -1.28
N PRO A 147 -27.30 0.28 -1.86
CA PRO A 147 -28.68 -0.12 -2.12
C PRO A 147 -28.68 -1.39 -2.98
N GLN A 148 -29.45 -2.41 -2.58
CA GLN A 148 -29.53 -3.70 -3.29
C GLN A 148 -29.99 -3.58 -4.74
N GLU A 149 -30.56 -2.44 -5.10
CA GLU A 149 -31.06 -2.13 -6.44
C GLU A 149 -29.94 -1.81 -7.45
N PHE A 150 -28.73 -1.51 -6.97
CA PHE A 150 -27.59 -1.21 -7.82
C PHE A 150 -26.68 -2.41 -7.92
N ASN A 151 -26.60 -2.98 -9.10
CA ASN A 151 -25.66 -4.05 -9.43
C ASN A 151 -24.27 -3.44 -9.68
N VAL A 152 -23.67 -2.85 -8.63
CA VAL A 152 -22.39 -2.14 -8.72
C VAL A 152 -21.28 -3.10 -8.33
N GLU A 153 -20.23 -3.14 -9.14
CA GLU A 153 -19.03 -3.93 -8.88
C GLU A 153 -17.78 -3.07 -9.05
N PHE A 154 -16.69 -3.48 -8.42
CA PHE A 154 -15.40 -2.86 -8.63
C PHE A 154 -14.87 -3.15 -10.04
N THR A 155 -14.12 -2.19 -10.58
CA THR A 155 -13.40 -2.35 -11.84
C THR A 155 -11.89 -2.24 -11.57
N PRO A 156 -11.10 -3.31 -11.71
CA PRO A 156 -11.52 -4.68 -12.02
C PRO A 156 -12.21 -5.37 -10.84
N ASN A 157 -13.12 -6.28 -11.11
CA ASN A 157 -13.74 -7.13 -10.11
C ASN A 157 -12.73 -8.17 -9.58
N PRO A 158 -13.05 -8.94 -8.51
CA PRO A 158 -12.09 -9.88 -7.93
C PRO A 158 -11.51 -10.89 -8.92
N GLN A 159 -12.31 -11.44 -9.80
CA GLN A 159 -11.84 -12.40 -10.79
C GLN A 159 -10.99 -11.73 -11.87
N GLU A 160 -11.43 -10.61 -12.39
CA GLU A 160 -10.67 -9.82 -13.36
C GLU A 160 -9.33 -9.37 -12.80
N THR A 161 -9.28 -9.04 -11.51
CA THR A 161 -8.04 -8.68 -10.82
C THR A 161 -7.04 -9.84 -10.83
N LEU A 162 -7.48 -11.05 -10.51
CA LEU A 162 -6.60 -12.24 -10.53
C LEU A 162 -6.15 -12.58 -11.95
N GLU A 163 -7.01 -12.44 -12.93
CA GLU A 163 -6.67 -12.64 -14.34
C GLU A 163 -5.66 -11.60 -14.82
N LEU A 164 -5.85 -10.34 -14.46
CA LEU A 164 -4.94 -9.25 -14.78
C LEU A 164 -3.54 -9.52 -14.19
N ILE A 165 -3.47 -9.97 -12.94
CA ILE A 165 -2.22 -10.33 -12.27
C ILE A 165 -1.55 -11.50 -13.00
N LYS A 166 -2.29 -12.56 -13.29
CA LYS A 166 -1.75 -13.74 -13.98
C LYS A 166 -1.15 -13.41 -15.35
N ASP A 167 -1.81 -12.54 -16.10
CA ASP A 167 -1.45 -12.28 -17.49
C ASP A 167 -0.43 -11.14 -17.64
N TYR A 168 -0.41 -10.17 -16.72
CA TYR A 168 0.33 -8.93 -16.93
C TYR A 168 1.21 -8.46 -15.76
N TYR A 169 1.01 -8.98 -14.54
CA TYR A 169 1.78 -8.51 -13.40
C TYR A 169 3.27 -8.85 -13.55
N ASP A 170 4.11 -7.82 -13.50
CA ASP A 170 5.53 -7.93 -13.80
C ASP A 170 6.43 -7.29 -12.72
N VAL A 171 6.07 -7.47 -11.46
CA VAL A 171 6.95 -7.16 -10.33
C VAL A 171 7.32 -8.49 -9.67
N PRO A 172 8.54 -9.02 -9.90
CA PRO A 172 8.82 -10.40 -9.57
C PRO A 172 9.02 -10.68 -8.09
N ARG A 173 9.53 -9.69 -7.32
CA ARG A 173 9.80 -9.88 -5.89
C ARG A 173 8.64 -9.36 -5.06
N ASN A 174 7.99 -10.28 -4.34
CA ASN A 174 6.84 -9.94 -3.51
C ASN A 174 6.99 -10.52 -2.12
N LEU A 175 6.83 -9.67 -1.12
CA LEU A 175 6.71 -10.07 0.27
C LEU A 175 5.25 -9.90 0.69
N ILE A 176 4.61 -11.00 1.02
CA ILE A 176 3.23 -11.02 1.50
C ILE A 176 3.26 -11.09 3.03
N ILE A 177 2.56 -10.17 3.69
CA ILE A 177 2.45 -10.15 5.14
C ILE A 177 0.99 -10.39 5.52
N LYS A 178 0.79 -11.39 6.36
CA LYS A 178 -0.49 -11.77 6.93
C LYS A 178 -0.42 -11.66 8.46
N PHE A 179 -1.46 -11.13 9.08
CA PHE A 179 -1.60 -11.12 10.53
C PHE A 179 -2.41 -12.32 11.00
N LYS A 180 -2.01 -12.92 12.12
CA LYS A 180 -2.65 -14.14 12.65
C LYS A 180 -4.15 -13.98 12.90
N ASN A 181 -4.56 -12.81 13.38
CA ASN A 181 -5.94 -12.52 13.75
C ASN A 181 -6.68 -11.70 12.69
N ASP A 182 -6.18 -11.67 11.46
CA ASP A 182 -6.86 -11.04 10.34
C ASP A 182 -7.85 -12.01 9.72
N THR A 183 -9.13 -11.71 9.83
CA THR A 183 -10.24 -12.55 9.34
C THR A 183 -10.72 -12.19 7.94
N ILE A 184 -10.21 -11.09 7.38
CA ILE A 184 -10.60 -10.62 6.04
C ILE A 184 -9.44 -10.65 5.04
N ASP A 185 -8.34 -11.27 5.40
CA ASP A 185 -7.15 -11.41 4.59
C ASP A 185 -7.31 -12.53 3.57
N GLN A 186 -6.93 -12.26 2.33
CA GLN A 186 -6.95 -13.21 1.21
C GLN A 186 -5.54 -13.48 0.67
N SER A 187 -4.51 -13.31 1.50
CA SER A 187 -3.11 -13.47 1.13
C SER A 187 -2.76 -14.88 0.65
N TYR A 188 -3.46 -15.90 1.12
CA TYR A 188 -3.24 -17.28 0.66
C TYR A 188 -3.47 -17.43 -0.84
N THR A 189 -4.60 -16.94 -1.33
CA THR A 189 -4.93 -16.97 -2.77
C THR A 189 -3.93 -16.16 -3.58
N LEU A 190 -3.55 -15.00 -3.08
CA LEU A 190 -2.53 -14.15 -3.72
C LEU A 190 -1.19 -14.86 -3.80
N GLY A 191 -0.76 -15.48 -2.69
CA GLY A 191 0.50 -16.22 -2.62
C GLY A 191 0.55 -17.37 -3.64
N GLN A 192 -0.55 -18.10 -3.79
CA GLN A 192 -0.65 -19.15 -4.79
C GLN A 192 -0.54 -18.59 -6.22
N THR A 193 -1.22 -17.50 -6.50
CA THR A 193 -1.21 -16.85 -7.82
C THR A 193 0.19 -16.35 -8.17
N LEU A 194 0.83 -15.61 -7.26
CA LEU A 194 2.15 -15.04 -7.50
C LEU A 194 3.26 -16.08 -7.56
N THR A 195 3.16 -17.15 -6.77
CA THR A 195 4.15 -18.23 -6.79
C THR A 195 4.15 -18.98 -8.13
N LYS A 196 2.99 -19.12 -8.78
CA LYS A 196 2.91 -19.69 -10.13
C LYS A 196 3.59 -18.82 -11.18
N ILE A 197 3.48 -17.51 -11.06
CA ILE A 197 4.08 -16.55 -12.00
C ILE A 197 5.58 -16.41 -11.76
N PHE A 198 5.99 -16.31 -10.49
CA PHE A 198 7.37 -16.05 -10.07
C PHE A 198 7.86 -17.11 -9.08
N PRO A 199 8.12 -18.35 -9.53
CA PRO A 199 8.57 -19.43 -8.64
C PRO A 199 9.87 -19.05 -7.90
N GLY A 200 9.88 -19.26 -6.57
CA GLY A 200 11.05 -18.98 -5.73
C GLY A 200 11.28 -17.51 -5.40
N MET A 201 10.44 -16.60 -5.84
CA MET A 201 10.61 -15.15 -5.65
C MET A 201 9.52 -14.51 -4.79
N VAL A 202 8.63 -15.32 -4.23
CA VAL A 202 7.53 -14.86 -3.38
C VAL A 202 7.72 -15.40 -1.98
N SER A 203 7.71 -14.52 -0.99
CA SER A 203 7.80 -14.87 0.42
C SER A 203 6.53 -14.49 1.15
N THR A 204 6.10 -15.31 2.09
CA THR A 204 4.96 -15.02 2.97
C THR A 204 5.41 -15.06 4.41
N GLN A 205 5.07 -14.03 5.17
CA GLN A 205 5.30 -13.98 6.61
C GLN A 205 3.98 -13.82 7.35
N ILE A 206 3.82 -14.61 8.41
CA ILE A 206 2.67 -14.53 9.30
C ILE A 206 3.17 -13.96 10.61
N ILE A 207 2.63 -12.82 11.00
CA ILE A 207 3.04 -12.11 12.22
C ILE A 207 1.84 -11.86 13.14
N ASP A 208 2.14 -11.59 14.41
CA ASP A 208 1.10 -11.28 15.39
C ASP A 208 0.42 -9.96 15.07
N GLY A 209 -0.90 -9.92 15.24
CA GLY A 209 -1.69 -8.74 15.00
C GLY A 209 -2.99 -9.03 14.26
N SER A 210 -3.64 -7.97 13.83
CA SER A 210 -4.92 -7.98 13.12
C SER A 210 -4.85 -7.13 11.84
N HIS A 211 -5.95 -7.11 11.10
CA HIS A 211 -6.06 -6.30 9.88
C HIS A 211 -5.73 -4.82 10.09
N LEU A 212 -5.98 -4.29 11.28
CA LEU A 212 -5.77 -2.88 11.61
C LEU A 212 -4.40 -2.59 12.25
N THR A 213 -3.56 -3.61 12.46
CA THR A 213 -2.23 -3.41 13.06
C THR A 213 -1.37 -2.34 12.36
N PRO A 214 -1.36 -2.22 11.02
CA PRO A 214 -0.60 -1.17 10.35
C PRO A 214 -1.06 0.27 10.63
N LEU A 215 -2.26 0.46 11.16
CA LEU A 215 -2.79 1.78 11.52
C LEU A 215 -2.17 2.36 12.80
N GLY A 216 -1.38 1.57 13.51
CA GLY A 216 -0.66 2.01 14.70
C GLY A 216 -1.45 1.97 16.00
N GLN A 217 -0.73 2.15 17.10
CA GLN A 217 -1.27 1.93 18.44
C GLN A 217 -2.39 2.89 18.83
N ASP A 218 -2.27 4.16 18.47
CA ASP A 218 -3.23 5.17 18.92
C ASP A 218 -4.64 4.88 18.38
N LEU A 219 -4.74 4.56 17.10
CA LEU A 219 -6.03 4.27 16.46
C LEU A 219 -6.57 2.93 16.92
N GLN A 220 -5.73 1.92 17.00
CA GLN A 220 -6.15 0.60 17.46
C GLN A 220 -6.53 0.58 18.92
N TRP A 221 -5.83 1.34 19.75
CA TRP A 221 -6.19 1.51 21.16
C TRP A 221 -7.60 2.07 21.33
N GLN A 222 -8.00 3.02 20.52
CA GLN A 222 -9.36 3.57 20.50
C GLN A 222 -10.41 2.55 20.05
N LEU A 223 -10.05 1.68 19.12
CA LEU A 223 -10.96 0.68 18.58
C LEU A 223 -11.05 -0.58 19.46
N ASN A 224 -9.93 -1.05 19.98
CA ASN A 224 -9.85 -2.22 20.83
C ASN A 224 -8.56 -2.25 21.66
N PRO A 225 -8.60 -1.81 22.92
CA PRO A 225 -7.42 -1.75 23.77
C PRO A 225 -6.71 -3.09 24.01
N GLN A 226 -7.41 -4.21 23.82
CA GLN A 226 -6.87 -5.55 24.08
C GLN A 226 -6.03 -6.11 22.94
N ILE A 227 -6.02 -5.46 21.77
CA ILE A 227 -5.22 -5.94 20.63
C ILE A 227 -3.72 -5.76 20.85
N PHE A 228 -3.31 -4.93 21.83
CA PHE A 228 -1.91 -4.55 22.07
C PHE A 228 -1.28 -5.19 23.32
N THR A 229 -2.02 -5.96 24.03
CA THR A 229 -1.52 -6.78 25.13
C THR A 229 -1.29 -8.20 24.66
#